data_a3714b4d40c53918ac7dae42d9502a6a
#
_entry.id   a3714b4d40c53918ac7dae42d9502a6a
#
_cell.length_a   1.000
_cell.length_b   1.000
_cell.length_c   1.000
_cell.angle_alpha   90.00
_cell.angle_beta   90.00
_cell.angle_gamma   90.00
#
_symmetry.space_group_name_H-M   'P 1'
#
loop_
_entity.id
_entity.type
_entity.pdbx_description
1 polymer ?
#
loop_
_entity_poly.entity_id
_entity_poly.type
_entity_poly.pdbx_seq_one_letter_code
_entity_poly.pdbx_strand_id
1 'polypeptide(L)'
;KAHKLPLRNVGAVITNYLVLIIATYDENGVPDAMNAAWGIITDMNEISISMSEHKTTENLAKTGAFTVSIGTEDTVVACDYVGVESAKKVPDKFSKSGFHAAKSDFVNAPLIDELPMALECKVKSFEDGILVGDIVNVNADESILTDGKIDPKKLKPISYDPENNTYLAMGDKVGNAFKDGLKLK
;
A
#
# COMPACT_ATOMS: atom_id res chain seq x y z
N LYS A 1 18.08 6.78 30.23
CA LYS A 1 17.12 6.32 31.26
C LYS A 1 15.94 5.67 30.55
N ALA A 2 15.60 4.41 30.91
CA ALA A 2 14.44 3.74 30.35
C ALA A 2 13.15 4.41 30.83
N HIS A 3 12.25 4.72 29.92
CA HIS A 3 10.94 5.27 30.19
C HIS A 3 9.90 4.17 29.99
N LYS A 4 9.09 3.89 31.01
CA LYS A 4 7.98 2.96 30.89
C LYS A 4 6.78 3.72 30.36
N LEU A 5 6.34 3.37 29.14
CA LEU A 5 5.08 3.87 28.58
C LEU A 5 3.91 3.00 29.05
N PRO A 6 2.74 3.58 29.35
CA PRO A 6 1.55 2.80 29.63
C PRO A 6 1.17 1.96 28.41
N LEU A 7 0.69 0.75 28.64
CA LEU A 7 0.15 -0.09 27.56
C LEU A 7 -1.10 0.58 26.98
N ARG A 8 -1.05 0.91 25.70
CA ARG A 8 -2.13 1.52 24.93
C ARG A 8 -2.14 0.92 23.53
N ASN A 9 -2.65 1.58 22.56
CA ASN A 9 -2.62 1.10 21.17
C ASN A 9 -1.17 0.84 20.70
N VAL A 10 -0.74 -0.42 20.73
CA VAL A 10 0.63 -0.81 20.37
C VAL A 10 0.93 -0.52 18.91
N GLY A 11 -0.08 -0.58 18.04
CA GLY A 11 0.07 -0.21 16.63
C GLY A 11 0.48 1.25 16.43
N ALA A 12 0.08 2.15 17.35
CA ALA A 12 0.49 3.56 17.30
C ALA A 12 1.92 3.81 17.82
N VAL A 13 2.49 2.87 18.56
CA VAL A 13 3.85 3.00 19.10
C VAL A 13 4.93 2.58 18.10
N ILE A 14 4.62 1.63 17.23
CA ILE A 14 5.51 1.20 16.16
C ILE A 14 5.25 2.08 14.95
N THR A 15 6.26 2.78 14.48
CA THR A 15 6.17 3.76 13.39
C THR A 15 6.70 3.22 12.06
N ASN A 16 6.58 4.05 11.02
CA ASN A 16 7.15 3.81 9.70
C ASN A 16 6.51 2.65 8.91
N TYR A 17 5.19 2.57 8.94
CA TYR A 17 4.43 1.69 8.04
C TYR A 17 4.40 2.28 6.62
N LEU A 18 4.74 1.48 5.61
CA LEU A 18 4.53 1.89 4.22
C LEU A 18 3.06 2.20 3.97
N VAL A 19 2.81 3.26 3.24
CA VAL A 19 1.46 3.63 2.80
C VAL A 19 1.10 2.79 1.58
N LEU A 20 0.16 1.87 1.76
CA LEU A 20 -0.35 0.98 0.72
C LEU A 20 -1.67 1.53 0.20
N ILE A 21 -1.79 1.67 -1.12
CA ILE A 21 -3.04 2.04 -1.78
C ILE A 21 -3.62 0.79 -2.44
N ILE A 22 -4.73 0.33 -1.89
CA ILE A 22 -5.42 -0.87 -2.35
C ILE A 22 -6.53 -0.43 -3.28
N ALA A 23 -6.51 -0.89 -4.53
CA ALA A 23 -7.51 -0.56 -5.53
C ALA A 23 -8.27 -1.79 -6.03
N THR A 24 -9.56 -1.61 -6.25
CA THR A 24 -10.50 -2.64 -6.70
C THR A 24 -11.49 -2.06 -7.71
N TYR A 25 -12.07 -2.92 -8.53
CA TYR A 25 -13.32 -2.58 -9.22
C TYR A 25 -14.52 -3.04 -8.40
N ASP A 26 -15.63 -2.33 -8.51
CA ASP A 26 -16.93 -2.87 -8.09
C ASP A 26 -17.52 -3.79 -9.17
N GLU A 27 -18.71 -4.32 -8.93
CA GLU A 27 -19.43 -5.22 -9.86
C GLU A 27 -19.78 -4.56 -11.21
N ASN A 28 -19.78 -3.23 -11.29
CA ASN A 28 -20.05 -2.46 -12.51
C ASN A 28 -18.76 -1.97 -13.19
N GLY A 29 -17.58 -2.34 -12.67
CA GLY A 29 -16.29 -1.89 -13.19
C GLY A 29 -15.91 -0.46 -12.75
N VAL A 30 -16.55 0.08 -11.72
CA VAL A 30 -16.21 1.39 -11.16
C VAL A 30 -15.01 1.23 -10.23
N PRO A 31 -13.91 2.00 -10.44
CA PRO A 31 -12.73 1.90 -9.61
C PRO A 31 -12.96 2.55 -8.23
N ASP A 32 -12.40 1.92 -7.21
CA ASP A 32 -12.29 2.43 -5.85
C ASP A 32 -10.89 2.17 -5.32
N ALA A 33 -10.42 3.03 -4.43
CA ALA A 33 -9.16 2.85 -3.73
C ALA A 33 -9.28 3.24 -2.27
N MET A 34 -8.46 2.62 -1.42
CA MET A 34 -8.33 2.96 -0.01
C MET A 34 -6.85 2.97 0.40
N ASN A 35 -6.56 3.70 1.46
CA ASN A 35 -5.26 3.71 2.11
C ASN A 35 -5.22 2.63 3.21
N ALA A 36 -4.13 1.88 3.28
CA ALA A 36 -3.85 0.93 4.34
C ALA A 36 -2.37 1.01 4.74
N ALA A 37 -2.08 0.79 6.03
CA ALA A 37 -0.72 0.86 6.56
C ALA A 37 -0.26 -0.47 7.20
N TRP A 38 -1.19 -1.33 7.60
CA TRP A 38 -0.87 -2.60 8.26
C TRP A 38 -0.82 -3.75 7.25
N GLY A 39 0.19 -3.72 6.36
CA GLY A 39 0.41 -4.77 5.36
C GLY A 39 1.87 -5.17 5.27
N ILE A 40 2.12 -6.44 4.96
CA ILE A 40 3.45 -7.02 4.84
C ILE A 40 3.46 -8.18 3.85
N ILE A 41 4.60 -8.39 3.18
CA ILE A 41 4.86 -9.61 2.41
C ILE A 41 5.07 -10.77 3.38
N THR A 42 4.23 -11.78 3.30
CA THR A 42 4.20 -12.94 4.23
C THR A 42 4.84 -14.19 3.65
N ASP A 43 4.95 -14.28 2.33
CA ASP A 43 5.67 -15.34 1.61
C ASP A 43 6.22 -14.77 0.30
N MET A 44 6.93 -15.56 -0.49
CA MET A 44 7.58 -15.13 -1.73
C MET A 44 6.65 -14.39 -2.70
N ASN A 45 5.40 -14.84 -2.80
CA ASN A 45 4.38 -14.27 -3.68
C ASN A 45 3.08 -14.02 -2.92
N GLU A 46 3.15 -13.63 -1.65
CA GLU A 46 1.96 -13.43 -0.81
C GLU A 46 2.06 -12.14 -0.01
N ILE A 47 0.96 -11.42 0.05
CA ILE A 47 0.81 -10.23 0.89
C ILE A 47 -0.35 -10.42 1.87
N SER A 48 -0.15 -10.00 3.12
CA SER A 48 -1.20 -9.96 4.13
C SER A 48 -1.43 -8.52 4.59
N ILE A 49 -2.68 -8.10 4.66
CA ILE A 49 -3.07 -6.73 5.01
C ILE A 49 -4.20 -6.78 6.03
N SER A 50 -4.01 -6.11 7.17
CA SER A 50 -5.10 -5.91 8.13
C SER A 50 -5.99 -4.77 7.67
N MET A 51 -7.29 -5.02 7.53
CA MET A 51 -8.28 -4.08 7.00
C MET A 51 -9.56 -4.14 7.83
N SER A 52 -10.19 -3.00 8.03
CA SER A 52 -11.57 -2.93 8.50
C SER A 52 -12.56 -2.96 7.33
N GLU A 53 -13.85 -3.04 7.63
CA GLU A 53 -14.91 -3.04 6.60
C GLU A 53 -15.00 -1.70 5.88
N HIS A 54 -14.80 -1.73 4.56
CA HIS A 54 -14.88 -0.60 3.64
C HIS A 54 -15.62 -0.99 2.36
N LYS A 55 -15.89 -0.03 1.47
CA LYS A 55 -16.39 -0.33 0.12
C LYS A 55 -15.41 -1.24 -0.64
N THR A 56 -14.13 -1.02 -0.46
CA THR A 56 -13.05 -1.85 -1.04
C THR A 56 -13.15 -3.31 -0.61
N THR A 57 -13.43 -3.60 0.68
CA THR A 57 -13.58 -4.99 1.15
C THR A 57 -14.83 -5.68 0.59
N GLU A 58 -15.92 -4.93 0.37
CA GLU A 58 -17.10 -5.45 -0.33
C GLU A 58 -16.78 -5.80 -1.80
N ASN A 59 -15.96 -4.98 -2.46
CA ASN A 59 -15.54 -5.22 -3.82
C ASN A 59 -14.64 -6.48 -3.91
N LEU A 60 -13.72 -6.69 -2.95
CA LEU A 60 -12.87 -7.89 -2.86
C LEU A 60 -13.70 -9.18 -2.87
N ALA A 61 -14.79 -9.20 -2.09
CA ALA A 61 -15.68 -10.36 -2.03
C ALA A 61 -16.38 -10.66 -3.37
N LYS A 62 -16.59 -9.64 -4.22
CA LYS A 62 -17.28 -9.76 -5.50
C LYS A 62 -16.33 -10.06 -6.67
N THR A 63 -15.19 -9.39 -6.71
CA THR A 63 -14.26 -9.46 -7.85
C THR A 63 -13.10 -10.42 -7.62
N GLY A 64 -12.77 -10.75 -6.38
CA GLY A 64 -11.68 -11.66 -6.05
C GLY A 64 -10.28 -11.15 -6.42
N ALA A 65 -10.14 -9.85 -6.70
CA ALA A 65 -8.89 -9.26 -7.18
C ALA A 65 -8.68 -7.84 -6.65
N PHE A 66 -7.41 -7.46 -6.53
CA PHE A 66 -7.01 -6.12 -6.10
C PHE A 66 -5.60 -5.79 -6.58
N THR A 67 -5.27 -4.51 -6.58
CA THR A 67 -3.88 -4.05 -6.70
C THR A 67 -3.44 -3.38 -5.42
N VAL A 68 -2.13 -3.41 -5.16
CA VAL A 68 -1.50 -2.71 -4.04
C VAL A 68 -0.39 -1.85 -4.59
N SER A 69 -0.59 -0.55 -4.59
CA SER A 69 0.42 0.44 -4.96
C SER A 69 1.07 1.04 -3.73
N ILE A 70 2.27 1.59 -3.90
CA ILE A 70 3.00 2.29 -2.84
C ILE A 70 2.75 3.78 -2.98
N GLY A 71 2.27 4.44 -1.92
CA GLY A 71 2.14 5.89 -1.86
C GLY A 71 3.51 6.58 -1.91
N THR A 72 3.58 7.70 -2.63
CA THR A 72 4.82 8.46 -2.87
C THR A 72 4.73 9.88 -2.34
N GLU A 73 5.88 10.56 -2.19
CA GLU A 73 5.93 11.97 -1.76
C GLU A 73 5.06 12.88 -2.64
N ASP A 74 5.05 12.63 -3.95
CA ASP A 74 4.32 13.45 -4.91
C ASP A 74 2.79 13.20 -4.87
N THR A 75 2.35 12.07 -4.30
CA THR A 75 0.94 11.65 -4.25
C THR A 75 0.33 11.66 -2.85
N VAL A 76 1.03 12.20 -1.84
CA VAL A 76 0.61 12.13 -0.43
C VAL A 76 -0.84 12.60 -0.20
N VAL A 77 -1.24 13.71 -0.84
CA VAL A 77 -2.60 14.28 -0.68
C VAL A 77 -3.66 13.34 -1.24
N ALA A 78 -3.44 12.78 -2.43
CA ALA A 78 -4.35 11.83 -3.06
C ALA A 78 -4.45 10.52 -2.25
N CYS A 79 -3.30 10.02 -1.78
CA CYS A 79 -3.22 8.83 -0.94
C CYS A 79 -3.95 9.01 0.41
N ASP A 80 -3.82 10.17 1.04
CA ASP A 80 -4.54 10.49 2.26
C ASP A 80 -6.04 10.61 2.00
N TYR A 81 -6.44 11.32 0.94
CA TYR A 81 -7.84 11.53 0.59
C TYR A 81 -8.62 10.23 0.40
N VAL A 82 -8.06 9.24 -0.30
CA VAL A 82 -8.74 7.94 -0.49
C VAL A 82 -8.84 7.12 0.80
N GLY A 83 -8.06 7.47 1.83
CA GLY A 83 -8.15 6.91 3.18
C GLY A 83 -9.19 7.61 4.06
N VAL A 84 -9.31 8.93 3.93
CA VAL A 84 -10.24 9.75 4.73
C VAL A 84 -11.68 9.60 4.25
N GLU A 85 -11.90 9.58 2.92
CA GLU A 85 -13.22 9.49 2.34
C GLU A 85 -13.66 8.04 2.07
N SER A 86 -14.96 7.79 2.24
CA SER A 86 -15.56 6.50 1.91
C SER A 86 -16.35 6.58 0.60
N ALA A 87 -16.13 5.64 -0.31
CA ALA A 87 -16.91 5.53 -1.54
C ALA A 87 -18.42 5.25 -1.30
N LYS A 88 -18.80 4.82 -0.09
CA LYS A 88 -20.22 4.73 0.32
C LYS A 88 -20.88 6.10 0.44
N LYS A 89 -20.09 7.15 0.76
CA LYS A 89 -20.57 8.55 0.90
C LYS A 89 -20.21 9.40 -0.32
N VAL A 90 -19.04 9.15 -0.91
CA VAL A 90 -18.50 9.88 -2.05
C VAL A 90 -18.17 8.86 -3.15
N PRO A 91 -19.16 8.45 -3.98
CA PRO A 91 -18.99 7.39 -4.98
C PRO A 91 -17.88 7.67 -6.01
N ASP A 92 -17.62 8.95 -6.28
CA ASP A 92 -16.60 9.44 -7.22
C ASP A 92 -15.27 9.80 -6.53
N LYS A 93 -15.01 9.29 -5.30
CA LYS A 93 -13.80 9.64 -4.54
C LYS A 93 -12.51 9.29 -5.29
N PHE A 94 -12.52 8.19 -6.07
CA PHE A 94 -11.36 7.78 -6.84
C PHE A 94 -10.92 8.87 -7.83
N SER A 95 -11.83 9.35 -8.66
CA SER A 95 -11.53 10.44 -9.61
C SER A 95 -11.30 11.79 -8.92
N LYS A 96 -12.01 12.06 -7.81
CA LYS A 96 -11.80 13.28 -7.01
C LYS A 96 -10.43 13.34 -6.35
N SER A 97 -9.81 12.22 -6.05
CA SER A 97 -8.43 12.19 -5.55
C SER A 97 -7.40 12.62 -6.60
N GLY A 98 -7.79 12.68 -7.87
CA GLY A 98 -6.90 12.89 -9.00
C GLY A 98 -6.32 11.60 -9.57
N PHE A 99 -6.72 10.44 -9.08
CA PHE A 99 -6.29 9.15 -9.62
C PHE A 99 -7.01 8.79 -10.91
N HIS A 100 -6.27 8.19 -11.84
CA HIS A 100 -6.76 7.62 -13.09
C HIS A 100 -6.53 6.12 -13.08
N ALA A 101 -7.58 5.38 -13.47
CA ALA A 101 -7.52 3.92 -13.52
C ALA A 101 -7.02 3.43 -14.87
N ALA A 102 -5.97 2.63 -14.86
CA ALA A 102 -5.56 1.83 -15.99
C ALA A 102 -5.98 0.36 -15.79
N LYS A 103 -6.16 -0.36 -16.90
CA LYS A 103 -6.54 -1.77 -16.84
C LYS A 103 -5.30 -2.62 -16.56
N SER A 104 -5.41 -3.55 -15.60
CA SER A 104 -4.45 -4.65 -15.46
C SER A 104 -4.72 -5.74 -16.51
N ASP A 105 -3.67 -6.34 -17.04
CA ASP A 105 -3.75 -7.52 -17.90
C ASP A 105 -3.79 -8.83 -17.10
N PHE A 106 -3.51 -8.82 -15.82
CA PHE A 106 -3.32 -9.99 -14.97
C PHE A 106 -4.49 -10.24 -14.02
N VAL A 107 -5.16 -9.16 -13.57
CA VAL A 107 -6.23 -9.25 -12.58
C VAL A 107 -7.38 -8.29 -12.90
N ASN A 108 -8.58 -8.61 -12.44
CA ASN A 108 -9.75 -7.71 -12.56
C ASN A 108 -9.75 -6.64 -11.47
N ALA A 109 -8.71 -5.80 -11.50
CA ALA A 109 -8.55 -4.66 -10.59
C ALA A 109 -7.80 -3.53 -11.31
N PRO A 110 -8.01 -2.24 -10.93
CA PRO A 110 -7.36 -1.14 -11.60
C PRO A 110 -5.90 -0.97 -11.14
N LEU A 111 -5.02 -0.65 -12.07
CA LEU A 111 -3.78 0.07 -11.79
C LEU A 111 -4.10 1.55 -11.63
N ILE A 112 -3.24 2.29 -10.93
CA ILE A 112 -3.37 3.74 -10.72
C ILE A 112 -2.20 4.41 -11.43
N ASP A 113 -2.49 5.22 -12.46
CA ASP A 113 -1.47 5.82 -13.33
C ASP A 113 -0.48 6.71 -12.57
N GLU A 114 -0.92 7.38 -11.49
CA GLU A 114 -0.09 8.28 -10.70
C GLU A 114 0.83 7.55 -9.69
N LEU A 115 0.66 6.23 -9.53
CA LEU A 115 1.46 5.42 -8.63
C LEU A 115 2.37 4.48 -9.43
N PRO A 116 3.70 4.74 -9.44
CA PRO A 116 4.61 4.12 -10.40
C PRO A 116 4.94 2.64 -10.09
N MET A 117 4.36 2.07 -9.04
CA MET A 117 4.53 0.66 -8.68
C MET A 117 3.24 0.07 -8.14
N ALA A 118 2.92 -1.14 -8.60
CA ALA A 118 1.78 -1.91 -8.11
C ALA A 118 2.08 -3.41 -8.05
N LEU A 119 1.58 -4.06 -7.00
CA LEU A 119 1.41 -5.50 -6.92
C LEU A 119 0.02 -5.83 -7.45
N GLU A 120 -0.09 -6.79 -8.35
CA GLU A 120 -1.36 -7.27 -8.91
C GLU A 120 -1.71 -8.59 -8.24
N CYS A 121 -2.84 -8.63 -7.52
CA CYS A 121 -3.13 -9.68 -6.56
C CYS A 121 -4.49 -10.33 -6.80
N LYS A 122 -4.56 -11.64 -6.52
CA LYS A 122 -5.81 -12.39 -6.37
C LYS A 122 -6.08 -12.63 -4.90
N VAL A 123 -7.34 -12.49 -4.48
CA VAL A 123 -7.75 -12.78 -3.10
C VAL A 123 -7.56 -14.27 -2.85
N LYS A 124 -6.78 -14.62 -1.84
CA LYS A 124 -6.61 -15.98 -1.32
C LYS A 124 -7.57 -16.23 -0.17
N SER A 125 -7.67 -15.30 0.77
CA SER A 125 -8.65 -15.30 1.84
C SER A 125 -8.89 -13.87 2.36
N PHE A 126 -10.06 -13.67 2.96
CA PHE A 126 -10.35 -12.47 3.74
C PHE A 126 -11.17 -12.90 4.96
N GLU A 127 -10.52 -13.07 6.09
CA GLU A 127 -11.10 -13.60 7.34
C GLU A 127 -10.60 -12.78 8.51
N ASP A 128 -11.48 -12.50 9.47
CA ASP A 128 -11.18 -11.77 10.70
C ASP A 128 -10.45 -10.42 10.47
N GLY A 129 -10.78 -9.75 9.37
CA GLY A 129 -10.15 -8.48 8.99
C GLY A 129 -8.75 -8.61 8.40
N ILE A 130 -8.30 -9.81 8.08
CA ILE A 130 -7.03 -10.06 7.41
C ILE A 130 -7.28 -10.47 5.96
N LEU A 131 -6.85 -9.62 5.04
CA LEU A 131 -6.78 -9.93 3.62
C LEU A 131 -5.45 -10.63 3.32
N VAL A 132 -5.52 -11.82 2.73
CA VAL A 132 -4.36 -12.51 2.16
C VAL A 132 -4.52 -12.57 0.66
N GLY A 133 -3.51 -12.16 -0.07
CA GLY A 133 -3.51 -12.13 -1.52
C GLY A 133 -2.30 -12.80 -2.13
N ASP A 134 -2.52 -13.59 -3.18
CA ASP A 134 -1.47 -14.13 -4.03
C ASP A 134 -1.03 -13.04 -5.02
N ILE A 135 0.23 -12.66 -4.99
CA ILE A 135 0.84 -11.70 -5.93
C ILE A 135 1.11 -12.45 -7.24
N VAL A 136 0.40 -12.08 -8.29
CA VAL A 136 0.51 -12.75 -9.61
C VAL A 136 1.37 -11.96 -10.59
N ASN A 137 1.56 -10.65 -10.35
CA ASN A 137 2.45 -9.79 -11.12
C ASN A 137 2.89 -8.57 -10.32
N VAL A 138 4.03 -8.00 -10.70
CA VAL A 138 4.52 -6.70 -10.21
C VAL A 138 4.67 -5.78 -11.40
N ASN A 139 3.97 -4.65 -11.35
CA ASN A 139 4.08 -3.57 -12.34
C ASN A 139 4.96 -2.46 -11.76
N ALA A 140 5.90 -1.96 -12.55
CA ALA A 140 6.78 -0.85 -12.17
C ALA A 140 7.13 0.01 -13.39
N ASP A 141 6.99 1.32 -13.24
CA ASP A 141 7.40 2.28 -14.26
C ASP A 141 8.92 2.33 -14.38
N GLU A 142 9.45 2.47 -15.60
CA GLU A 142 10.89 2.56 -15.85
C GLU A 142 11.55 3.73 -15.12
N SER A 143 10.81 4.81 -14.87
CA SER A 143 11.31 6.00 -14.17
C SER A 143 11.80 5.73 -12.76
N ILE A 144 11.27 4.69 -12.11
CA ILE A 144 11.68 4.30 -10.73
C ILE A 144 12.74 3.21 -10.71
N LEU A 145 13.25 2.78 -11.88
CA LEU A 145 14.25 1.73 -11.96
C LEU A 145 15.68 2.28 -12.05
N THR A 146 16.62 1.54 -11.46
CA THR A 146 18.07 1.67 -11.66
C THR A 146 18.62 0.26 -11.90
N ASP A 147 19.26 0.05 -13.05
CA ASP A 147 19.79 -1.26 -13.46
C ASP A 147 18.73 -2.39 -13.40
N GLY A 148 17.48 -2.08 -13.80
CA GLY A 148 16.37 -3.03 -13.81
C GLY A 148 15.79 -3.36 -12.43
N LYS A 149 16.19 -2.64 -11.37
CA LYS A 149 15.72 -2.82 -9.99
C LYS A 149 15.01 -1.58 -9.50
N ILE A 150 13.98 -1.75 -8.70
CA ILE A 150 13.30 -0.63 -8.06
C ILE A 150 14.29 0.14 -7.18
N ASP A 151 14.40 1.44 -7.45
CA ASP A 151 15.24 2.37 -6.72
C ASP A 151 14.38 3.19 -5.74
N PRO A 152 14.54 2.99 -4.42
CA PRO A 152 13.75 3.72 -3.43
C PRO A 152 13.91 5.24 -3.49
N LYS A 153 15.07 5.74 -3.97
CA LYS A 153 15.28 7.18 -4.15
C LYS A 153 14.47 7.77 -5.30
N LYS A 154 14.19 6.96 -6.32
CA LYS A 154 13.33 7.35 -7.45
C LYS A 154 11.86 7.13 -7.12
N LEU A 155 11.51 6.02 -6.45
CA LEU A 155 10.16 5.73 -6.01
C LEU A 155 9.64 6.74 -4.98
N LYS A 156 10.52 7.22 -4.07
CA LYS A 156 10.19 8.16 -2.99
C LYS A 156 8.98 7.72 -2.16
N PRO A 157 8.98 6.50 -1.62
CA PRO A 157 7.85 5.99 -0.87
C PRO A 157 7.64 6.79 0.41
N ILE A 158 6.38 6.92 0.82
CA ILE A 158 6.01 7.52 2.11
C ILE A 158 5.66 6.44 3.12
N SER A 159 5.91 6.73 4.38
CA SER A 159 5.50 5.91 5.51
C SER A 159 4.58 6.68 6.44
N TYR A 160 3.67 5.96 7.09
CA TYR A 160 2.75 6.49 8.07
C TYR A 160 3.32 6.36 9.48
N ASP A 161 3.31 7.46 10.22
CA ASP A 161 3.61 7.53 11.65
C ASP A 161 2.29 7.64 12.43
N PRO A 162 1.79 6.56 13.03
CA PRO A 162 0.51 6.58 13.73
C PRO A 162 0.56 7.28 15.09
N GLU A 163 1.73 7.50 15.67
CA GLU A 163 1.86 8.22 16.95
C GLU A 163 1.58 9.73 16.76
N ASN A 164 2.04 10.30 15.65
CA ASN A 164 1.90 11.72 15.36
C ASN A 164 0.87 12.03 14.27
N ASN A 165 0.27 11.01 13.63
CA ASN A 165 -0.62 11.12 12.48
C ASN A 165 0.00 11.93 11.34
N THR A 166 1.21 11.54 10.93
CA THR A 166 1.98 12.19 9.88
C THR A 166 2.47 11.20 8.83
N TYR A 167 2.81 11.72 7.67
CA TYR A 167 3.53 10.97 6.63
C TYR A 167 4.99 11.41 6.60
N LEU A 168 5.89 10.44 6.50
CA LEU A 168 7.33 10.65 6.51
C LEU A 168 7.94 10.13 5.21
N ALA A 169 8.91 10.86 4.67
CA ALA A 169 9.74 10.41 3.57
C ALA A 169 10.79 9.38 4.03
N MET A 170 11.21 8.52 3.14
CA MET A 170 12.32 7.61 3.40
C MET A 170 13.66 8.38 3.37
N GLY A 171 14.48 8.19 4.39
CA GLY A 171 15.81 8.79 4.48
C GLY A 171 16.86 8.18 3.55
N ASP A 172 18.09 8.66 3.69
CA ASP A 172 19.23 8.17 2.92
C ASP A 172 19.67 6.76 3.34
N LYS A 173 20.38 6.07 2.42
CA LYS A 173 21.04 4.81 2.70
C LYS A 173 22.05 4.98 3.84
N VAL A 174 21.90 4.18 4.89
CA VAL A 174 22.79 4.23 6.09
C VAL A 174 23.76 3.06 6.19
N GLY A 175 23.64 2.04 5.35
CA GLY A 175 24.51 0.86 5.41
C GLY A 175 24.23 -0.17 4.33
N ASN A 176 25.02 -1.23 4.33
CA ASN A 176 24.88 -2.40 3.44
C ASN A 176 24.47 -3.62 4.27
N ALA A 177 23.27 -4.13 4.01
CA ALA A 177 22.78 -5.35 4.65
C ALA A 177 23.71 -6.54 4.33
N PHE A 178 23.91 -7.45 5.28
CA PHE A 178 24.74 -8.65 5.20
C PHE A 178 26.25 -8.39 4.96
N LYS A 179 26.69 -7.14 4.95
CA LYS A 179 28.09 -6.75 4.75
C LYS A 179 28.68 -5.96 5.91
N ASP A 180 27.98 -4.92 6.37
CA ASP A 180 28.56 -4.02 7.36
C ASP A 180 28.77 -4.70 8.73
N GLY A 181 27.92 -5.65 9.12
CA GLY A 181 28.09 -6.45 10.34
C GLY A 181 29.31 -7.38 10.32
N LEU A 182 29.88 -7.68 9.15
CA LEU A 182 31.10 -8.49 9.04
C LEU A 182 32.34 -7.80 9.62
N LYS A 183 32.29 -6.47 9.80
CA LYS A 183 33.37 -5.69 10.43
C LYS A 183 33.56 -6.03 11.92
N LEU A 184 32.60 -6.76 12.54
CA LEU A 184 32.66 -7.21 13.92
C LEU A 184 33.18 -8.66 14.07
N LYS A 185 33.49 -9.32 12.96
CA LYS A 185 34.15 -10.61 12.93
C LYS A 185 35.66 -10.39 12.97
#